data_c8983278a1accd64833bfe7f67428c1d
#
_entry.id   c8983278a1accd64833bfe7f67428c1d
#
_cell.length_a   1.000
_cell.length_b   1.000
_cell.length_c   1.000
_cell.angle_alpha   90.00
_cell.angle_beta   90.00
_cell.angle_gamma   90.00
#
_symmetry.space_group_name_H-M   'P 1'
#
loop_
_entity.id
_entity.type
_entity.pdbx_description
1 polymer ?
#
loop_
_entity_poly.entity_id
_entity_poly.type
_entity_poly.pdbx_seq_one_letter_code
_entity_poly.pdbx_strand_id
1 'polypeptide(L)'
;NKVNTLSEILENDQYFVLCVLDSIIPEGIKAINDVESQIIANIKNEKAKIATLEETNKLLIDISSGEKNLSDLVKSQKGLDGVIKETKKLSQGFSSIGRSNYVTGAVSSAPIGKIIGPVETNQGYAILQVHEKSNFDSTAFIAQKDQIAKNLFSKRQNQFFQAWISNLKDKAEIIDNRNFYF
;
A
#
# COMPACT_ATOMS: atom_id res chain seq x y z
N ASN A 1 33.39 14.40 9.57
CA ASN A 1 32.58 15.52 10.06
C ASN A 1 32.47 15.44 11.58
N LYS A 2 32.71 16.56 12.28
CA LYS A 2 32.58 16.63 13.75
C LYS A 2 31.20 17.19 14.10
N VAL A 3 30.59 16.67 15.16
CA VAL A 3 29.35 17.23 15.72
C VAL A 3 29.56 18.70 16.03
N ASN A 4 28.53 19.53 15.86
CA ASN A 4 28.56 21.01 16.00
C ASN A 4 29.43 21.74 14.97
N THR A 5 29.76 21.13 13.83
CA THR A 5 30.38 21.86 12.71
C THR A 5 29.32 22.35 11.73
N LEU A 6 29.49 23.60 11.31
CA LEU A 6 28.70 24.18 10.21
C LEU A 6 29.14 23.59 8.88
N SER A 7 28.18 23.36 8.01
CA SER A 7 28.47 23.04 6.61
C SER A 7 28.94 24.27 5.86
N GLU A 8 29.52 24.07 4.68
CA GLU A 8 29.58 25.11 3.67
C GLU A 8 28.15 25.50 3.26
N ILE A 9 28.00 26.67 2.64
CA ILE A 9 26.72 27.13 2.13
C ILE A 9 26.31 26.20 0.97
N LEU A 10 25.22 25.48 1.15
CA LEU A 10 24.61 24.63 0.11
C LEU A 10 23.58 25.47 -0.64
N GLU A 11 23.76 25.59 -1.95
CA GLU A 11 22.86 26.34 -2.83
C GLU A 11 22.04 25.39 -3.70
N ASN A 12 20.77 25.67 -3.81
CA ASN A 12 19.91 25.11 -4.86
C ASN A 12 19.16 26.27 -5.54
N ASP A 13 18.40 25.97 -6.61
CA ASP A 13 17.69 26.98 -7.43
C ASP A 13 16.75 27.92 -6.65
N GLN A 14 16.44 27.64 -5.39
CA GLN A 14 15.46 28.38 -4.59
C GLN A 14 15.98 28.86 -3.24
N TYR A 15 16.98 28.21 -2.64
CA TYR A 15 17.42 28.49 -1.27
C TYR A 15 18.91 28.34 -1.08
N PHE A 16 19.46 29.14 -0.16
CA PHE A 16 20.76 28.93 0.47
C PHE A 16 20.54 28.24 1.80
N VAL A 17 21.18 27.09 2.01
CA VAL A 17 21.01 26.28 3.21
C VAL A 17 22.31 26.13 3.95
N LEU A 18 22.27 26.41 5.27
CA LEU A 18 23.36 26.18 6.19
C LEU A 18 22.97 25.08 7.16
N CYS A 19 23.75 24.01 7.22
CA CYS A 19 23.46 22.83 8.06
C CYS A 19 24.46 22.78 9.22
N VAL A 20 23.98 22.33 10.38
CA VAL A 20 24.80 21.96 11.53
C VAL A 20 24.62 20.47 11.78
N LEU A 21 25.71 19.74 11.93
CA LEU A 21 25.66 18.34 12.35
C LEU A 21 25.44 18.31 13.86
N ASP A 22 24.21 18.01 14.28
CA ASP A 22 23.81 17.96 15.68
C ASP A 22 24.31 16.67 16.36
N SER A 23 24.05 15.53 15.76
CA SER A 23 24.42 14.24 16.33
C SER A 23 24.72 13.19 15.27
N ILE A 24 25.54 12.22 15.62
CA ILE A 24 25.82 11.03 14.80
C ILE A 24 25.26 9.82 15.55
N ILE A 25 24.28 9.17 14.98
CA ILE A 25 23.71 7.95 15.51
C ILE A 25 24.48 6.79 14.88
N PRO A 26 25.24 5.99 15.66
CA PRO A 26 25.95 4.84 15.12
C PRO A 26 24.96 3.79 14.65
N GLU A 27 25.39 2.96 13.70
CA GLU A 27 24.64 1.79 13.29
C GLU A 27 24.45 0.83 14.47
N GLY A 28 23.23 0.33 14.67
CA GLY A 28 22.93 -0.57 15.76
C GLY A 28 21.43 -0.72 16.03
N ILE A 29 21.14 -1.54 17.05
CA ILE A 29 19.77 -1.73 17.54
C ILE A 29 19.44 -0.55 18.46
N LYS A 30 18.34 0.15 18.17
CA LYS A 30 17.84 1.24 19.02
C LYS A 30 17.45 0.72 20.40
N ALA A 31 17.69 1.53 21.42
CA ALA A 31 17.22 1.19 22.76
C ALA A 31 15.68 1.10 22.80
N ILE A 32 15.18 0.20 23.65
CA ILE A 32 13.71 -0.04 23.75
C ILE A 32 12.97 1.26 24.08
N ASN A 33 13.52 2.09 24.95
CA ASN A 33 12.90 3.36 25.35
C ASN A 33 12.69 4.31 24.17
N ASP A 34 13.58 4.29 23.18
CA ASP A 34 13.50 5.17 22.00
C ASP A 34 12.45 4.71 20.99
N VAL A 35 12.01 3.45 21.06
CA VAL A 35 11.06 2.83 20.13
C VAL A 35 9.80 2.31 20.82
N GLU A 36 9.66 2.47 22.12
CA GLU A 36 8.56 1.94 22.92
C GLU A 36 7.19 2.36 22.37
N SER A 37 7.01 3.64 22.11
CA SER A 37 5.76 4.17 21.57
C SER A 37 5.41 3.55 20.21
N GLN A 38 6.41 3.31 19.36
CA GLN A 38 6.23 2.70 18.06
C GLN A 38 5.87 1.21 18.18
N ILE A 39 6.53 0.49 19.10
CA ILE A 39 6.22 -0.92 19.40
C ILE A 39 4.80 -1.04 19.93
N ILE A 40 4.41 -0.20 20.90
CA ILE A 40 3.04 -0.20 21.45
C ILE A 40 2.01 0.07 20.35
N ALA A 41 2.25 1.04 19.47
CA ALA A 41 1.36 1.33 18.35
C ALA A 41 1.23 0.13 17.39
N ASN A 42 2.33 -0.52 17.06
CA ASN A 42 2.33 -1.71 16.20
C ASN A 42 1.56 -2.87 16.85
N ILE A 43 1.80 -3.15 18.12
CA ILE A 43 1.08 -4.21 18.85
C ILE A 43 -0.43 -3.91 18.94
N LYS A 44 -0.80 -2.66 19.20
CA LYS A 44 -2.22 -2.25 19.21
C LYS A 44 -2.86 -2.46 17.84
N ASN A 45 -2.19 -2.08 16.76
CA ASN A 45 -2.69 -2.27 15.40
C ASN A 45 -2.84 -3.76 15.06
N GLU A 46 -1.87 -4.60 15.42
CA GLU A 46 -1.95 -6.05 15.21
C GLU A 46 -3.13 -6.67 15.98
N LYS A 47 -3.29 -6.33 17.25
CA LYS A 47 -4.44 -6.81 18.04
C LYS A 47 -5.78 -6.32 17.49
N ALA A 48 -5.86 -5.07 17.05
CA ALA A 48 -7.04 -4.51 16.41
C ALA A 48 -7.39 -5.25 15.13
N LYS A 49 -6.40 -5.55 14.28
CA LYS A 49 -6.59 -6.34 13.06
C LYS A 49 -7.17 -7.73 13.36
N ILE A 50 -6.60 -8.44 14.34
CA ILE A 50 -7.07 -9.78 14.72
C ILE A 50 -8.52 -9.71 15.20
N ALA A 51 -8.84 -8.78 16.12
CA ALA A 51 -10.18 -8.63 16.63
C ALA A 51 -11.20 -8.27 15.53
N THR A 52 -10.83 -7.36 14.61
CA THR A 52 -11.68 -6.97 13.48
C THR A 52 -11.90 -8.14 12.52
N LEU A 53 -10.87 -8.97 12.27
CA LEU A 53 -10.99 -10.16 11.44
C LEU A 53 -11.98 -11.17 12.05
N GLU A 54 -11.89 -11.43 13.35
CA GLU A 54 -12.78 -12.34 14.05
C GLU A 54 -14.23 -11.85 14.00
N GLU A 55 -14.45 -10.56 14.23
CA GLU A 55 -15.76 -9.93 14.15
C GLU A 55 -16.32 -9.99 12.72
N THR A 56 -15.52 -9.68 11.71
CA THR A 56 -15.92 -9.75 10.30
C THR A 56 -16.27 -11.18 9.89
N ASN A 57 -15.55 -12.19 10.39
CA ASN A 57 -15.89 -13.59 10.15
C ASN A 57 -17.26 -13.97 10.75
N LYS A 58 -17.59 -13.52 11.96
CA LYS A 58 -18.91 -13.74 12.56
C LYS A 58 -20.02 -13.12 11.70
N LEU A 59 -19.81 -11.88 11.25
CA LEU A 59 -20.74 -11.21 10.35
C LEU A 59 -20.94 -11.95 9.03
N LEU A 60 -19.87 -12.51 8.46
CA LEU A 60 -19.96 -13.29 7.24
C LEU A 60 -20.78 -14.58 7.43
N ILE A 61 -20.67 -15.23 8.60
CA ILE A 61 -21.47 -16.40 8.95
C ILE A 61 -22.94 -16.01 9.04
N ASP A 62 -23.28 -14.91 9.75
CA ASP A 62 -24.66 -14.43 9.88
C ASP A 62 -25.30 -14.12 8.52
N ILE A 63 -24.54 -13.56 7.60
CA ILE A 63 -25.01 -13.30 6.24
C ILE A 63 -25.18 -14.61 5.45
N SER A 64 -24.22 -15.53 5.58
CA SER A 64 -24.21 -16.78 4.82
C SER A 64 -25.31 -17.74 5.27
N SER A 65 -25.72 -17.68 6.53
CA SER A 65 -26.86 -18.42 7.08
C SER A 65 -28.23 -17.90 6.62
N GLY A 66 -28.24 -16.70 5.99
CA GLY A 66 -29.47 -16.04 5.55
C GLY A 66 -30.24 -15.32 6.66
N GLU A 67 -29.68 -15.24 7.87
CA GLU A 67 -30.30 -14.55 8.99
C GLU A 67 -30.36 -13.05 8.80
N LYS A 68 -29.39 -12.47 8.10
CA LYS A 68 -29.29 -11.02 7.86
C LYS A 68 -28.83 -10.70 6.46
N ASN A 69 -29.30 -9.59 5.92
CA ASN A 69 -28.80 -8.99 4.69
C ASN A 69 -27.67 -8.00 4.99
N LEU A 70 -26.80 -7.72 4.02
CA LEU A 70 -25.74 -6.70 4.14
C LEU A 70 -26.29 -5.34 4.61
N SER A 71 -27.47 -4.92 4.12
CA SER A 71 -28.10 -3.66 4.48
C SER A 71 -28.62 -3.63 5.93
N ASP A 72 -29.06 -4.76 6.45
CA ASP A 72 -29.58 -4.87 7.82
C ASP A 72 -28.45 -4.90 8.85
N LEU A 73 -27.31 -5.48 8.50
CA LEU A 73 -26.12 -5.47 9.35
C LEU A 73 -25.62 -4.05 9.61
N VAL A 74 -25.52 -3.24 8.56
CA VAL A 74 -25.07 -1.84 8.70
C VAL A 74 -25.97 -1.03 9.60
N LYS A 75 -27.29 -1.29 9.57
CA LYS A 75 -28.23 -0.61 10.46
C LYS A 75 -28.17 -1.07 11.91
N SER A 76 -27.75 -2.31 12.14
CA SER A 76 -27.80 -2.95 13.46
C SER A 76 -26.50 -2.81 14.25
N GLN A 77 -25.38 -2.52 13.62
CA GLN A 77 -24.07 -2.45 14.28
C GLN A 77 -23.41 -1.08 14.13
N LYS A 78 -22.96 -0.52 15.28
CA LYS A 78 -22.13 0.68 15.32
C LYS A 78 -20.70 0.32 14.87
N GLY A 79 -20.12 1.13 14.00
CA GLY A 79 -18.72 0.97 13.55
C GLY A 79 -18.57 0.28 12.21
N LEU A 80 -19.68 -0.10 11.54
CA LEU A 80 -19.65 -0.48 10.14
C LEU A 80 -19.90 0.75 9.27
N ASP A 81 -19.01 0.99 8.31
CA ASP A 81 -19.29 1.93 7.23
C ASP A 81 -20.42 1.38 6.36
N GLY A 82 -21.25 2.30 5.86
CA GLY A 82 -22.47 1.95 5.14
C GLY A 82 -22.28 1.06 3.93
N VAL A 83 -23.34 0.41 3.48
CA VAL A 83 -23.36 -0.32 2.21
C VAL A 83 -23.19 0.67 1.06
N ILE A 84 -22.07 0.58 0.37
CA ILE A 84 -21.77 1.40 -0.79
C ILE A 84 -21.85 0.52 -2.04
N LYS A 85 -22.74 0.93 -2.97
CA LYS A 85 -22.86 0.29 -4.28
C LYS A 85 -22.14 1.15 -5.29
N GLU A 86 -21.05 0.64 -5.85
CA GLU A 86 -20.21 1.36 -6.80
C GLU A 86 -19.95 0.53 -8.05
N THR A 87 -19.88 1.20 -9.19
CA THR A 87 -19.38 0.63 -10.44
C THR A 87 -18.06 1.31 -10.78
N LYS A 88 -16.98 0.56 -10.76
CA LYS A 88 -15.62 1.07 -10.99
C LYS A 88 -14.81 0.14 -11.89
N LYS A 89 -13.83 0.71 -12.57
CA LYS A 89 -12.78 -0.09 -13.22
C LYS A 89 -11.86 -0.66 -12.11
N LEU A 90 -11.45 -1.92 -12.22
CA LEU A 90 -10.58 -2.57 -11.25
C LEU A 90 -9.27 -1.80 -10.98
N SER A 91 -8.80 -1.02 -11.96
CA SER A 91 -7.60 -0.19 -11.84
C SER A 91 -7.78 1.07 -10.98
N GLN A 92 -9.00 1.50 -10.69
CA GLN A 92 -9.29 2.76 -10.01
C GLN A 92 -9.42 2.64 -8.50
N GLY A 93 -9.70 1.43 -7.98
CA GLY A 93 -10.05 1.22 -6.57
C GLY A 93 -11.47 1.68 -6.25
N PHE A 94 -11.90 1.45 -5.02
CA PHE A 94 -13.25 1.77 -4.52
C PHE A 94 -13.18 2.93 -3.53
N SER A 95 -14.20 3.80 -3.53
CA SER A 95 -14.15 5.07 -2.79
C SER A 95 -13.99 4.90 -1.28
N SER A 96 -14.63 3.89 -0.70
CA SER A 96 -14.57 3.62 0.75
C SER A 96 -13.41 2.71 1.17
N ILE A 97 -12.89 1.91 0.26
CA ILE A 97 -11.89 0.86 0.56
C ILE A 97 -10.51 1.27 0.07
N GLY A 98 -10.48 2.23 -0.86
CA GLY A 98 -9.26 2.63 -1.53
C GLY A 98 -8.78 1.62 -2.57
N ARG A 99 -7.52 1.72 -2.94
CA ARG A 99 -6.89 0.81 -3.90
C ARG A 99 -6.16 -0.30 -3.15
N SER A 100 -6.71 -1.50 -3.19
CA SER A 100 -6.13 -2.70 -2.58
C SER A 100 -6.00 -3.80 -3.62
N ASN A 101 -4.82 -4.42 -3.69
CA ASN A 101 -4.59 -5.57 -4.57
C ASN A 101 -5.40 -6.78 -4.12
N TYR A 102 -5.62 -6.95 -2.81
CA TYR A 102 -6.45 -8.03 -2.25
C TYR A 102 -7.90 -7.89 -2.69
N VAL A 103 -8.46 -6.68 -2.60
CA VAL A 103 -9.83 -6.38 -3.06
C VAL A 103 -9.95 -6.59 -4.57
N THR A 104 -8.99 -6.08 -5.35
CA THR A 104 -8.98 -6.26 -6.80
C THR A 104 -8.95 -7.74 -7.20
N GLY A 105 -8.10 -8.54 -6.55
CA GLY A 105 -8.02 -9.98 -6.77
C GLY A 105 -9.31 -10.71 -6.38
N ALA A 106 -9.85 -10.39 -5.20
CA ALA A 106 -11.10 -10.99 -4.71
C ALA A 106 -12.29 -10.68 -5.62
N VAL A 107 -12.49 -9.42 -6.02
CA VAL A 107 -13.57 -9.01 -6.93
C VAL A 107 -13.39 -9.63 -8.32
N SER A 108 -12.16 -9.70 -8.83
CA SER A 108 -11.87 -10.31 -10.15
C SER A 108 -12.25 -11.78 -10.19
N SER A 109 -11.93 -12.56 -9.15
CA SER A 109 -12.18 -13.99 -9.07
C SER A 109 -13.59 -14.37 -8.62
N ALA A 110 -14.29 -13.48 -7.89
CA ALA A 110 -15.60 -13.79 -7.31
C ALA A 110 -16.67 -14.08 -8.36
N PRO A 111 -17.53 -15.09 -8.17
CA PRO A 111 -18.72 -15.26 -8.97
C PRO A 111 -19.72 -14.11 -8.75
N ILE A 112 -20.50 -13.79 -9.80
CA ILE A 112 -21.57 -12.78 -9.70
C ILE A 112 -22.63 -13.25 -8.70
N GLY A 113 -23.11 -12.36 -7.86
CA GLY A 113 -24.13 -12.60 -6.84
C GLY A 113 -23.61 -13.22 -5.53
N LYS A 114 -22.38 -13.76 -5.51
CA LYS A 114 -21.81 -14.38 -4.31
C LYS A 114 -21.19 -13.34 -3.40
N ILE A 115 -21.42 -13.50 -2.09
CA ILE A 115 -20.78 -12.72 -1.04
C ILE A 115 -19.40 -13.32 -0.77
N ILE A 116 -18.39 -12.48 -0.70
CA ILE A 116 -17.00 -12.83 -0.43
C ILE A 116 -16.44 -11.99 0.70
N GLY A 117 -15.54 -12.54 1.45
CA GLY A 117 -14.87 -11.87 2.56
C GLY A 117 -14.46 -12.87 3.64
N PRO A 118 -13.88 -12.36 4.72
CA PRO A 118 -13.33 -11.00 4.86
C PRO A 118 -12.15 -10.76 3.92
N VAL A 119 -12.13 -9.63 3.25
CA VAL A 119 -11.03 -9.20 2.37
C VAL A 119 -10.26 -8.07 3.03
N GLU A 120 -8.96 -8.21 3.18
CA GLU A 120 -8.11 -7.18 3.78
C GLU A 120 -8.05 -5.93 2.91
N THR A 121 -8.18 -4.78 3.56
CA THR A 121 -8.10 -3.45 2.96
C THR A 121 -7.08 -2.59 3.69
N ASN A 122 -6.81 -1.39 3.21
CA ASN A 122 -5.91 -0.47 3.89
C ASN A 122 -6.49 0.07 5.22
N GLN A 123 -7.80 -0.05 5.43
CA GLN A 123 -8.52 0.50 6.59
C GLN A 123 -9.10 -0.58 7.52
N GLY A 124 -8.97 -1.86 7.16
CA GLY A 124 -9.54 -2.98 7.92
C GLY A 124 -9.97 -4.13 7.02
N TYR A 125 -11.16 -4.67 7.23
CA TYR A 125 -11.70 -5.78 6.44
C TYR A 125 -13.03 -5.40 5.80
N ALA A 126 -13.27 -5.93 4.60
CA ALA A 126 -14.50 -5.70 3.86
C ALA A 126 -15.20 -7.02 3.52
N ILE A 127 -16.52 -7.02 3.56
CA ILE A 127 -17.38 -8.04 2.97
C ILE A 127 -17.94 -7.46 1.68
N LEU A 128 -17.81 -8.18 0.58
CA LEU A 128 -18.10 -7.70 -0.75
C LEU A 128 -19.10 -8.62 -1.45
N GLN A 129 -19.95 -8.04 -2.29
CA GLN A 129 -20.81 -8.77 -3.23
C GLN A 129 -20.65 -8.20 -4.63
N VAL A 130 -20.30 -9.04 -5.59
CA VAL A 130 -20.17 -8.63 -6.99
C VAL A 130 -21.53 -8.80 -7.67
N HIS A 131 -22.15 -7.70 -8.03
CA HIS A 131 -23.44 -7.72 -8.71
C HIS A 131 -23.31 -7.90 -10.22
N GLU A 132 -22.29 -7.28 -10.81
CA GLU A 132 -22.12 -7.26 -12.26
C GLU A 132 -20.62 -7.19 -12.62
N LYS A 133 -20.25 -7.80 -13.72
CA LYS A 133 -18.93 -7.70 -14.35
C LYS A 133 -19.09 -7.45 -15.83
N SER A 134 -18.30 -6.54 -16.37
CA SER A 134 -18.20 -6.40 -17.82
C SER A 134 -17.55 -7.63 -18.43
N ASN A 135 -18.02 -8.03 -19.60
CA ASN A 135 -17.37 -9.07 -20.37
C ASN A 135 -15.99 -8.61 -20.85
N PHE A 136 -15.09 -9.58 -21.01
CA PHE A 136 -13.77 -9.30 -21.57
C PHE A 136 -13.89 -8.93 -23.06
N ASP A 137 -13.43 -7.75 -23.43
CA ASP A 137 -13.38 -7.30 -24.81
C ASP A 137 -12.10 -7.81 -25.49
N SER A 138 -12.20 -8.94 -26.14
CA SER A 138 -11.09 -9.57 -26.86
C SER A 138 -10.58 -8.70 -28.02
N THR A 139 -11.47 -7.99 -28.69
CA THR A 139 -11.11 -7.13 -29.84
C THR A 139 -10.26 -5.96 -29.39
N ALA A 140 -10.72 -5.25 -28.35
CA ALA A 140 -9.96 -4.14 -27.77
C ALA A 140 -8.62 -4.63 -27.18
N PHE A 141 -8.58 -5.82 -26.58
CA PHE A 141 -7.33 -6.40 -26.07
C PHE A 141 -6.34 -6.69 -27.20
N ILE A 142 -6.77 -7.33 -28.30
CA ILE A 142 -5.91 -7.66 -29.44
C ILE A 142 -5.33 -6.36 -30.03
N ALA A 143 -6.14 -5.31 -30.19
CA ALA A 143 -5.67 -4.04 -30.70
C ALA A 143 -4.61 -3.36 -29.82
N GLN A 144 -4.64 -3.59 -28.51
CA GLN A 144 -3.73 -2.95 -27.55
C GLN A 144 -2.60 -3.86 -27.06
N LYS A 145 -2.63 -5.15 -27.37
CA LYS A 145 -1.71 -6.16 -26.85
C LYS A 145 -0.23 -5.79 -27.01
N ASP A 146 0.15 -5.36 -28.19
CA ASP A 146 1.55 -5.02 -28.51
C ASP A 146 2.01 -3.78 -27.74
N GLN A 147 1.12 -2.80 -27.60
CA GLN A 147 1.43 -1.60 -26.82
C GLN A 147 1.55 -1.93 -25.31
N ILE A 148 0.66 -2.76 -24.79
CA ILE A 148 0.72 -3.24 -23.40
C ILE A 148 2.03 -4.00 -23.17
N ALA A 149 2.41 -4.90 -24.07
CA ALA A 149 3.65 -5.67 -23.99
C ALA A 149 4.88 -4.75 -23.98
N LYS A 150 4.94 -3.75 -24.87
CA LYS A 150 6.01 -2.77 -24.91
C LYS A 150 6.10 -1.96 -23.62
N ASN A 151 4.98 -1.49 -23.09
CA ASN A 151 4.93 -0.72 -21.86
C ASN A 151 5.39 -1.55 -20.64
N LEU A 152 4.96 -2.81 -20.56
CA LEU A 152 5.39 -3.73 -19.51
C LEU A 152 6.89 -4.05 -19.60
N PHE A 153 7.39 -4.26 -20.82
CA PHE A 153 8.82 -4.50 -21.05
C PHE A 153 9.66 -3.30 -20.61
N SER A 154 9.30 -2.09 -21.07
CA SER A 154 10.00 -0.85 -20.67
C SER A 154 9.99 -0.62 -19.17
N LYS A 155 8.82 -0.85 -18.51
CA LYS A 155 8.72 -0.76 -17.06
C LYS A 155 9.65 -1.74 -16.35
N ARG A 156 9.68 -3.00 -16.81
CA ARG A 156 10.54 -4.04 -16.24
C ARG A 156 12.02 -3.77 -16.46
N GLN A 157 12.39 -3.26 -17.64
CA GLN A 157 13.74 -2.84 -17.96
C GLN A 157 14.21 -1.72 -17.03
N ASN A 158 13.38 -0.69 -16.80
CA ASN A 158 13.71 0.40 -15.90
C ASN A 158 13.86 -0.08 -14.45
N GLN A 159 12.96 -0.96 -13.98
CA GLN A 159 13.06 -1.54 -12.63
C GLN A 159 14.33 -2.38 -12.47
N PHE A 160 14.66 -3.19 -13.46
CA PHE A 160 15.89 -3.97 -13.46
C PHE A 160 17.14 -3.07 -13.43
N PHE A 161 17.15 -2.03 -14.26
CA PHE A 161 18.26 -1.08 -14.30
C PHE A 161 18.46 -0.36 -12.97
N GLN A 162 17.38 0.11 -12.34
CA GLN A 162 17.45 0.75 -11.03
C GLN A 162 17.94 -0.22 -9.94
N ALA A 163 17.44 -1.44 -9.93
CA ALA A 163 17.88 -2.47 -8.98
C ALA A 163 19.37 -2.84 -9.21
N TRP A 164 19.81 -2.92 -10.46
CA TRP A 164 21.20 -3.19 -10.79
C TRP A 164 22.13 -2.05 -10.34
N ILE A 165 21.77 -0.80 -10.62
CA ILE A 165 22.53 0.38 -10.15
C ILE A 165 22.58 0.43 -8.62
N SER A 166 21.45 0.18 -7.93
CA SER A 166 21.44 0.11 -6.47
C SER A 166 22.41 -0.94 -5.95
N ASN A 167 22.35 -2.15 -6.50
CA ASN A 167 23.26 -3.24 -6.12
C ASN A 167 24.74 -2.92 -6.38
N LEU A 168 25.04 -2.20 -7.47
CA LEU A 168 26.40 -1.73 -7.72
C LEU A 168 26.86 -0.72 -6.69
N LYS A 169 25.99 0.25 -6.33
CA LYS A 169 26.29 1.25 -5.31
C LYS A 169 26.52 0.63 -3.94
N ASP A 170 25.69 -0.36 -3.58
CA ASP A 170 25.80 -1.06 -2.29
C ASP A 170 27.09 -1.88 -2.16
N LYS A 171 27.68 -2.32 -3.28
CA LYS A 171 28.90 -3.12 -3.33
C LYS A 171 30.17 -2.31 -3.65
N ALA A 172 30.01 -1.09 -4.09
CA ALA A 172 31.13 -0.24 -4.49
C ALA A 172 31.57 0.65 -3.33
N GLU A 173 32.88 0.80 -3.17
CA GLU A 173 33.45 1.88 -2.38
C GLU A 173 33.39 3.16 -3.22
N ILE A 174 32.47 4.07 -2.86
CA ILE A 174 32.26 5.32 -3.60
C ILE A 174 33.08 6.42 -2.94
N ILE A 175 34.10 6.93 -3.66
CA ILE A 175 34.90 8.08 -3.25
C ILE A 175 34.41 9.29 -4.04
N ASP A 176 33.82 10.25 -3.35
CA ASP A 176 33.36 11.50 -3.98
C ASP A 176 34.45 12.57 -3.93
N ASN A 177 35.08 12.79 -5.07
CA ASN A 177 36.15 13.77 -5.22
C ASN A 177 35.68 15.07 -5.91
N ARG A 178 34.36 15.31 -6.02
CA ARG A 178 33.83 16.49 -6.71
C ARG A 178 34.35 17.79 -6.10
N ASN A 179 34.52 17.84 -4.79
CA ASN A 179 35.02 19.01 -4.07
C ASN A 179 36.46 19.44 -4.44
N PHE A 180 37.19 18.62 -5.21
CA PHE A 180 38.52 18.96 -5.73
C PHE A 180 38.48 19.59 -7.12
N TYR A 181 37.34 19.54 -7.82
CA TYR A 181 37.22 19.97 -9.22
C TYR A 181 36.19 21.08 -9.43
N PHE A 182 35.35 21.39 -8.43
CA PHE A 182 34.29 22.39 -8.49
C PHE A 182 34.27 23.26 -7.25
#